data_9ae68f6136f55e292639fa66f57c8d22
#
_entry.id   9ae68f6136f55e292639fa66f57c8d22
#
_cell.length_a   1.000
_cell.length_b   1.000
_cell.length_c   1.000
_cell.angle_alpha   90.00
_cell.angle_beta   90.00
_cell.angle_gamma   90.00
#
_symmetry.space_group_name_H-M   'P 1'
#
loop_
_entity.id
_entity.type
_entity.pdbx_description
1 polymer ?
#
loop_
_entity_poly.entity_id
_entity_poly.type
_entity_poly.pdbx_seq_one_letter_code
_entity_poly.pdbx_strand_id
1 'polypeptide(L)'
;NVSVNGEAPLSLTLDGKDPQSCQFLSKRAPDENHDFTWKEVTTTRGGELAELLGDQLRSIDSLVVKGNVNDDDFHTMWDASLHGNLSVINLENAVIENNAIPDNAFYHANEQYEGDSNERFYYIALRRIILPDGLEKIGKSAFFQAYALRQVNFPSSLRYLGEYAFNATKLEMNPLVIPEGVEVISKYAFAFCYKLKGKVVLPSTTKSIGEWAFYGCPITSINFPEGLESIGRNAFWQCDLREVTLPGSCRFSKWGGQFGLNWHLEKITFADGPTEIPNDFVTNCVRLREVNFPHTIKHIGDHAFYLCISLKRLEFPLGMQSLGEEALAGLDSLECIVFPASMKSLGTKSCAYWRDIKEIYCAAMEPPVCDPT
;
A
#
# COMPACT_ATOMS: atom_id res chain seq x y z
N ASN A 1 -4.58 -7.80 -22.22
CA ASN A 1 -5.02 -9.22 -22.26
C ASN A 1 -4.98 -9.77 -20.85
N VAL A 2 -6.12 -9.93 -20.23
CA VAL A 2 -6.22 -10.54 -18.88
C VAL A 2 -6.99 -11.84 -19.05
N SER A 3 -6.33 -12.99 -18.79
CA SER A 3 -7.01 -14.27 -18.70
C SER A 3 -7.45 -14.51 -17.24
N VAL A 4 -8.71 -14.84 -17.06
CA VAL A 4 -9.26 -15.32 -15.78
C VAL A 4 -9.74 -16.76 -16.02
N ASN A 5 -9.22 -17.71 -15.23
CA ASN A 5 -9.63 -19.12 -15.21
C ASN A 5 -9.44 -19.93 -16.51
N GLY A 6 -8.32 -19.75 -17.22
CA GLY A 6 -7.97 -20.63 -18.35
C GLY A 6 -8.78 -20.42 -19.62
N GLU A 7 -9.59 -19.39 -19.71
CA GLU A 7 -10.28 -18.99 -20.93
C GLU A 7 -9.45 -17.96 -21.72
N ALA A 8 -9.69 -17.89 -23.04
CA ALA A 8 -8.92 -17.06 -23.96
C ALA A 8 -8.86 -15.58 -23.52
N PRO A 9 -7.74 -14.86 -23.76
CA PRO A 9 -7.61 -13.48 -23.35
C PRO A 9 -8.70 -12.60 -23.98
N LEU A 10 -9.48 -11.94 -23.13
CA LEU A 10 -10.46 -10.95 -23.56
C LEU A 10 -9.72 -9.69 -24.01
N SER A 11 -9.70 -9.44 -25.30
CA SER A 11 -9.31 -8.13 -25.82
C SER A 11 -10.49 -7.18 -25.65
N LEU A 12 -10.38 -6.26 -24.70
CA LEU A 12 -11.31 -5.13 -24.59
C LEU A 12 -10.88 -4.08 -25.62
N THR A 13 -11.51 -4.05 -26.76
CA THR A 13 -11.52 -2.87 -27.61
C THR A 13 -12.56 -1.91 -27.04
N LEU A 14 -12.10 -0.80 -26.47
CA LEU A 14 -12.93 0.25 -25.87
C LEU A 14 -13.50 1.20 -26.93
N ASP A 15 -13.67 0.75 -28.17
CA ASP A 15 -14.24 1.53 -29.29
C ASP A 15 -15.77 1.57 -29.29
N GLY A 16 -16.42 1.14 -28.21
CA GLY A 16 -17.87 1.24 -28.01
C GLY A 16 -18.72 0.36 -28.95
N LYS A 17 -18.10 -0.58 -29.67
CA LYS A 17 -18.79 -1.36 -30.71
C LYS A 17 -19.23 -2.75 -30.28
N ASP A 18 -18.79 -3.24 -29.10
CA ASP A 18 -19.21 -4.55 -28.62
C ASP A 18 -19.69 -4.50 -27.16
N PRO A 19 -21.01 -4.38 -26.93
CA PRO A 19 -21.60 -4.41 -25.61
C PRO A 19 -21.36 -5.73 -24.86
N GLN A 20 -21.11 -6.84 -25.56
CA GLN A 20 -20.91 -8.15 -24.92
C GLN A 20 -19.57 -8.22 -24.20
N SER A 21 -18.54 -7.50 -24.65
CA SER A 21 -17.25 -7.42 -23.96
C SER A 21 -17.35 -6.72 -22.60
N CYS A 22 -18.35 -5.89 -22.39
CA CYS A 22 -18.62 -5.19 -21.14
C CYS A 22 -19.34 -6.05 -20.08
N GLN A 23 -20.04 -7.11 -20.47
CA GLN A 23 -20.81 -7.97 -19.53
C GLN A 23 -19.94 -8.67 -18.49
N PHE A 24 -18.67 -8.96 -18.79
CA PHE A 24 -17.76 -9.60 -17.85
C PHE A 24 -17.29 -8.69 -16.71
N LEU A 25 -17.45 -7.38 -16.83
CA LEU A 25 -16.97 -6.41 -15.83
C LEU A 25 -18.01 -6.06 -14.76
N SER A 26 -19.27 -6.41 -14.97
CA SER A 26 -20.40 -5.99 -14.13
C SER A 26 -20.92 -7.04 -13.17
N LYS A 27 -20.24 -8.18 -12.91
CA LYS A 27 -20.75 -9.16 -11.94
C LYS A 27 -20.89 -8.57 -10.53
N ARG A 28 -21.93 -7.78 -10.31
CA ARG A 28 -22.80 -7.89 -9.13
C ARG A 28 -23.25 -9.35 -9.11
N ALA A 29 -23.43 -9.97 -7.94
CA ALA A 29 -24.08 -11.27 -7.88
C ALA A 29 -25.29 -11.23 -8.83
N PRO A 30 -25.44 -12.18 -9.75
CA PRO A 30 -26.34 -12.05 -10.87
C PRO A 30 -27.74 -11.75 -10.36
N ASP A 31 -28.22 -10.56 -10.59
CA ASP A 31 -29.63 -10.37 -10.87
C ASP A 31 -29.78 -10.97 -12.27
N GLU A 32 -30.27 -12.18 -12.34
CA GLU A 32 -30.32 -12.97 -13.59
C GLU A 32 -31.12 -12.30 -14.72
N ASN A 33 -31.71 -11.11 -14.45
CA ASN A 33 -32.56 -10.35 -15.34
C ASN A 33 -32.09 -8.91 -15.62
N HIS A 34 -30.86 -8.50 -15.19
CA HIS A 34 -30.40 -7.14 -15.47
C HIS A 34 -29.65 -7.08 -16.80
N ASP A 35 -30.25 -6.41 -17.81
CA ASP A 35 -29.57 -6.08 -19.06
C ASP A 35 -28.49 -5.02 -18.79
N PHE A 36 -27.22 -5.36 -19.10
CA PHE A 36 -26.10 -4.44 -18.96
C PHE A 36 -26.27 -3.22 -19.85
N THR A 37 -26.26 -2.04 -19.27
CA THR A 37 -26.44 -0.77 -19.96
C THR A 37 -25.18 0.07 -19.97
N TRP A 38 -24.83 0.62 -21.12
CA TRP A 38 -23.71 1.53 -21.26
C TRP A 38 -24.12 2.84 -21.93
N LYS A 39 -23.38 3.91 -21.63
CA LYS A 39 -23.62 5.24 -22.19
C LYS A 39 -22.30 5.91 -22.50
N GLU A 40 -22.24 6.56 -23.68
CA GLU A 40 -21.19 7.51 -24.02
C GLU A 40 -21.78 8.92 -24.06
N VAL A 41 -21.08 9.86 -23.42
CA VAL A 41 -21.45 11.28 -23.42
C VAL A 41 -20.24 12.13 -23.76
N THR A 42 -20.48 13.27 -24.42
CA THR A 42 -19.44 14.26 -24.67
C THR A 42 -19.87 15.58 -24.03
N THR A 43 -19.11 16.02 -23.05
CA THR A 43 -19.30 17.30 -22.37
C THR A 43 -18.59 18.41 -23.14
N THR A 44 -19.18 19.57 -23.22
CA THR A 44 -18.58 20.78 -23.82
C THR A 44 -17.94 21.66 -22.77
N ARG A 45 -18.46 21.60 -21.54
CA ARG A 45 -17.92 22.25 -20.32
C ARG A 45 -18.05 21.28 -19.16
N GLY A 46 -17.32 21.54 -18.05
CA GLY A 46 -17.51 20.80 -16.82
C GLY A 46 -18.89 21.04 -16.17
N GLY A 47 -19.40 20.04 -15.46
CA GLY A 47 -20.68 20.07 -14.75
C GLY A 47 -21.91 19.75 -15.58
N GLU A 48 -21.73 19.29 -16.82
CA GLU A 48 -22.87 18.94 -17.71
C GLU A 48 -23.35 17.49 -17.56
N LEU A 49 -22.61 16.64 -16.88
CA LEU A 49 -22.83 15.19 -16.90
C LEU A 49 -24.22 14.81 -16.36
N ALA A 50 -24.68 15.45 -15.28
CA ALA A 50 -25.99 15.18 -14.68
C ALA A 50 -27.13 15.49 -15.68
N GLU A 51 -27.05 16.59 -16.41
CA GLU A 51 -28.03 16.99 -17.42
C GLU A 51 -28.04 16.02 -18.59
N LEU A 52 -26.84 15.63 -19.11
CA LEU A 52 -26.68 14.72 -20.23
C LEU A 52 -27.16 13.31 -19.97
N LEU A 53 -27.05 12.85 -18.71
CA LEU A 53 -27.50 11.52 -18.30
C LEU A 53 -29.00 11.50 -17.94
N GLY A 54 -29.53 12.58 -17.36
CA GLY A 54 -30.93 12.70 -16.99
C GLY A 54 -31.46 11.48 -16.24
N ASP A 55 -32.59 10.92 -16.68
CA ASP A 55 -33.24 9.76 -16.06
C ASP A 55 -32.41 8.46 -16.12
N GLN A 56 -31.38 8.42 -16.96
CA GLN A 56 -30.50 7.24 -17.12
C GLN A 56 -29.41 7.18 -16.03
N LEU A 57 -29.20 8.25 -15.27
CA LEU A 57 -28.11 8.39 -14.30
C LEU A 57 -27.93 7.16 -13.39
N ARG A 58 -29.03 6.57 -12.90
CA ARG A 58 -29.00 5.46 -11.96
C ARG A 58 -29.17 4.08 -12.57
N SER A 59 -29.44 4.01 -13.86
CA SER A 59 -29.69 2.75 -14.58
C SER A 59 -28.47 2.24 -15.36
N ILE A 60 -27.49 3.11 -15.65
CA ILE A 60 -26.31 2.75 -16.44
C ILE A 60 -25.30 1.97 -15.58
N ASP A 61 -24.67 0.95 -16.18
CA ASP A 61 -23.61 0.14 -15.57
C ASP A 61 -22.21 0.62 -15.97
N SER A 62 -22.10 1.20 -17.17
CA SER A 62 -20.84 1.70 -17.73
C SER A 62 -21.03 3.06 -18.38
N LEU A 63 -20.08 3.95 -18.09
CA LEU A 63 -20.07 5.32 -18.61
C LEU A 63 -18.74 5.64 -19.29
N VAL A 64 -18.83 6.14 -20.52
CA VAL A 64 -17.70 6.72 -21.25
C VAL A 64 -17.93 8.23 -21.33
N VAL A 65 -16.99 9.01 -20.81
CA VAL A 65 -17.06 10.49 -20.86
C VAL A 65 -15.92 11.01 -21.72
N LYS A 66 -16.28 11.87 -22.66
CA LYS A 66 -15.36 12.64 -23.51
C LYS A 66 -15.56 14.13 -23.24
N GLY A 67 -14.52 14.93 -23.49
CA GLY A 67 -14.60 16.39 -23.29
C GLY A 67 -14.29 16.81 -21.86
N ASN A 68 -14.81 17.95 -21.43
CA ASN A 68 -14.42 18.61 -20.19
C ASN A 68 -15.14 18.02 -18.97
N VAL A 69 -14.40 17.70 -17.93
CA VAL A 69 -14.88 17.10 -16.67
C VAL A 69 -14.35 17.91 -15.49
N ASN A 70 -15.24 18.29 -14.59
CA ASN A 70 -14.90 19.00 -13.34
C ASN A 70 -15.40 18.26 -12.09
N ASP A 71 -15.35 18.89 -10.92
CA ASP A 71 -15.74 18.33 -9.63
C ASP A 71 -17.23 17.91 -9.58
N ASP A 72 -18.14 18.71 -10.15
CA ASP A 72 -19.57 18.38 -10.20
C ASP A 72 -19.84 17.10 -11.00
N ASP A 73 -19.06 16.85 -12.07
CA ASP A 73 -19.16 15.62 -12.85
C ASP A 73 -18.66 14.41 -12.06
N PHE A 74 -17.61 14.57 -11.22
CA PHE A 74 -17.18 13.52 -10.31
C PHE A 74 -18.24 13.21 -9.26
N HIS A 75 -18.89 14.23 -8.70
CA HIS A 75 -20.01 14.03 -7.78
C HIS A 75 -21.17 13.28 -8.48
N THR A 76 -21.50 13.64 -9.73
CA THR A 76 -22.50 12.93 -10.53
C THR A 76 -22.15 11.46 -10.73
N MET A 77 -20.89 11.14 -11.07
CA MET A 77 -20.41 9.76 -11.21
C MET A 77 -20.43 9.00 -9.88
N TRP A 78 -20.12 9.67 -8.77
CA TRP A 78 -20.23 9.11 -7.42
C TRP A 78 -21.69 8.77 -7.08
N ASP A 79 -22.66 9.70 -7.29
CA ASP A 79 -24.10 9.46 -7.06
C ASP A 79 -24.60 8.28 -7.90
N ALA A 80 -24.25 8.24 -9.18
CA ALA A 80 -24.60 7.14 -10.07
C ALA A 80 -24.03 5.78 -9.61
N SER A 81 -22.87 5.80 -8.96
CA SER A 81 -22.22 4.60 -8.45
C SER A 81 -22.73 4.18 -7.06
N LEU A 82 -23.17 5.13 -6.23
CA LEU A 82 -23.70 4.87 -4.91
C LEU A 82 -25.18 4.45 -4.95
N HIS A 83 -26.01 5.21 -5.63
CA HIS A 83 -27.46 5.04 -5.67
C HIS A 83 -27.96 4.31 -6.94
N GLY A 84 -27.06 4.04 -7.89
CA GLY A 84 -27.33 3.34 -9.15
C GLY A 84 -26.43 2.13 -9.37
N ASN A 85 -26.21 1.82 -10.63
CA ASN A 85 -25.49 0.63 -11.07
C ASN A 85 -24.08 0.92 -11.61
N LEU A 86 -23.66 2.20 -11.68
CA LEU A 86 -22.43 2.60 -12.35
C LEU A 86 -21.20 1.94 -11.71
N SER A 87 -20.63 1.00 -12.43
CA SER A 87 -19.52 0.17 -11.97
C SER A 87 -18.25 0.32 -12.81
N VAL A 88 -18.37 0.85 -14.03
CA VAL A 88 -17.25 1.10 -14.94
C VAL A 88 -17.30 2.53 -15.45
N ILE A 89 -16.19 3.25 -15.29
CA ILE A 89 -16.04 4.62 -15.79
C ILE A 89 -14.82 4.67 -16.71
N ASN A 90 -15.00 5.20 -17.92
CA ASN A 90 -13.91 5.45 -18.85
C ASN A 90 -13.79 6.95 -19.13
N LEU A 91 -12.67 7.53 -18.67
CA LEU A 91 -12.29 8.94 -18.85
C LEU A 91 -11.08 9.09 -19.80
N GLU A 92 -10.71 8.04 -20.55
CA GLU A 92 -9.51 8.04 -21.40
C GLU A 92 -9.43 9.25 -22.34
N ASN A 93 -10.60 9.69 -22.86
CA ASN A 93 -10.71 10.84 -23.75
C ASN A 93 -11.33 12.08 -23.08
N ALA A 94 -11.33 12.13 -21.77
CA ALA A 94 -11.79 13.28 -20.99
C ALA A 94 -10.63 14.27 -20.74
N VAL A 95 -10.97 15.53 -20.64
CA VAL A 95 -10.09 16.62 -20.19
C VAL A 95 -10.52 16.99 -18.79
N ILE A 96 -9.79 16.49 -17.80
CA ILE A 96 -10.11 16.73 -16.40
C ILE A 96 -9.55 18.08 -15.97
N GLU A 97 -10.39 18.87 -15.33
CA GLU A 97 -10.01 20.20 -14.81
C GLU A 97 -8.75 20.09 -13.92
N ASN A 98 -7.81 21.02 -14.11
CA ASN A 98 -6.54 21.04 -13.41
C ASN A 98 -5.70 19.75 -13.52
N ASN A 99 -5.96 18.88 -14.47
CA ASN A 99 -5.34 17.55 -14.63
C ASN A 99 -5.40 16.72 -13.33
N ALA A 100 -6.48 16.85 -12.55
CA ALA A 100 -6.57 16.28 -11.21
C ALA A 100 -7.91 15.60 -10.94
N ILE A 101 -7.88 14.36 -10.45
CA ILE A 101 -9.03 13.81 -9.71
C ILE A 101 -9.17 14.61 -8.42
N PRO A 102 -10.33 15.19 -8.11
CA PRO A 102 -10.52 16.02 -6.92
C PRO A 102 -10.37 15.24 -5.61
N ASP A 103 -10.16 15.96 -4.52
CA ASP A 103 -10.18 15.37 -3.18
C ASP A 103 -11.59 14.82 -2.90
N ASN A 104 -11.68 13.63 -2.32
CA ASN A 104 -12.93 12.92 -2.01
C ASN A 104 -13.83 12.60 -3.22
N ALA A 105 -13.32 12.56 -4.45
CA ALA A 105 -14.09 12.38 -5.69
C ALA A 105 -15.14 11.25 -5.62
N PHE A 106 -14.81 10.14 -4.95
CA PHE A 106 -15.71 8.99 -4.75
C PHE A 106 -15.92 8.66 -3.26
N TYR A 107 -15.83 9.68 -2.38
CA TYR A 107 -16.05 9.53 -0.94
C TYR A 107 -16.73 10.77 -0.35
N HIS A 108 -17.93 10.61 0.16
CA HIS A 108 -18.69 11.66 0.85
C HIS A 108 -19.20 11.12 2.19
N ALA A 109 -18.47 11.42 3.27
CA ALA A 109 -18.69 10.84 4.59
C ALA A 109 -20.10 11.05 5.15
N ASN A 110 -20.74 12.19 4.84
CA ASN A 110 -22.04 12.57 5.38
C ASN A 110 -23.23 11.92 4.65
N GLU A 111 -23.01 11.39 3.46
CA GLU A 111 -24.06 10.84 2.59
C GLU A 111 -24.04 9.30 2.55
N GLN A 112 -22.94 8.70 3.02
CA GLN A 112 -22.85 7.23 3.18
C GLN A 112 -23.55 6.72 4.45
N TYR A 113 -24.00 7.62 5.31
CA TYR A 113 -24.64 7.33 6.60
C TYR A 113 -26.03 7.97 6.68
N GLU A 114 -26.98 7.60 5.82
CA GLU A 114 -28.38 7.92 6.10
C GLU A 114 -28.89 6.96 7.16
N GLY A 115 -29.09 7.53 8.35
CA GLY A 115 -29.37 6.82 9.57
C GLY A 115 -30.70 6.10 9.60
N ASP A 116 -30.65 4.81 9.74
CA ASP A 116 -31.47 4.06 10.65
C ASP A 116 -30.58 2.97 11.27
N SER A 117 -30.83 2.65 12.54
CA SER A 117 -30.04 1.81 13.43
C SER A 117 -29.81 0.34 12.98
N ASN A 118 -29.97 0.04 11.72
CA ASN A 118 -29.65 -1.21 11.05
C ASN A 118 -28.57 -1.05 9.97
N GLU A 119 -27.50 -0.28 10.26
CA GLU A 119 -26.19 -0.25 9.58
C GLU A 119 -26.16 -0.83 8.14
N ARG A 120 -26.87 -0.22 7.21
CA ARG A 120 -26.63 -0.45 5.78
C ARG A 120 -25.58 0.54 5.31
N PHE A 121 -24.33 0.12 5.32
CA PHE A 121 -23.26 0.83 4.63
C PHE A 121 -23.55 0.78 3.13
N TYR A 122 -23.88 1.91 2.55
CA TYR A 122 -23.97 2.03 1.10
C TYR A 122 -22.55 2.16 0.54
N TYR A 123 -22.12 1.15 -0.21
CA TYR A 123 -20.82 1.16 -0.88
C TYR A 123 -21.01 1.47 -2.35
N ILE A 124 -20.18 2.36 -2.87
CA ILE A 124 -20.16 2.63 -4.32
C ILE A 124 -19.92 1.34 -5.11
N ALA A 125 -20.64 1.19 -6.22
CA ALA A 125 -20.55 0.02 -7.09
C ALA A 125 -19.29 0.03 -7.97
N LEU A 126 -18.52 1.13 -8.02
CA LEU A 126 -17.38 1.34 -8.91
C LEU A 126 -16.35 0.25 -8.79
N ARG A 127 -16.13 -0.49 -9.90
CA ARG A 127 -15.15 -1.60 -9.98
C ARG A 127 -13.94 -1.27 -10.80
N ARG A 128 -14.10 -0.41 -11.80
CA ARG A 128 -13.05 -0.01 -12.72
C ARG A 128 -13.18 1.44 -13.12
N ILE A 129 -12.05 2.14 -13.15
CA ILE A 129 -11.94 3.46 -13.74
C ILE A 129 -10.72 3.51 -14.66
N ILE A 130 -10.89 4.12 -15.83
CA ILE A 130 -9.83 4.40 -16.79
C ILE A 130 -9.59 5.90 -16.80
N LEU A 131 -8.38 6.29 -16.44
CA LEU A 131 -7.95 7.67 -16.33
C LEU A 131 -7.25 8.13 -17.61
N PRO A 132 -7.38 9.41 -18.00
CA PRO A 132 -6.76 9.94 -19.22
C PRO A 132 -5.25 10.07 -19.06
N ASP A 133 -4.57 10.02 -20.23
CA ASP A 133 -3.14 10.29 -20.32
C ASP A 133 -2.84 11.69 -19.89
N GLY A 134 -2.69 12.50 -19.43
CA GLY A 134 -2.52 13.89 -19.03
C GLY A 134 -2.86 14.14 -17.57
N LEU A 135 -3.41 13.14 -16.88
CA LEU A 135 -3.74 13.29 -15.46
C LEU A 135 -2.47 13.32 -14.62
N GLU A 136 -2.31 14.35 -13.81
CA GLU A 136 -1.12 14.58 -12.99
C GLU A 136 -1.33 14.30 -11.49
N LYS A 137 -2.59 14.38 -11.04
CA LYS A 137 -2.93 14.26 -9.62
C LYS A 137 -4.13 13.36 -9.38
N ILE A 138 -4.01 12.50 -8.36
CA ILE A 138 -5.15 11.85 -7.70
C ILE A 138 -5.25 12.45 -6.29
N GLY A 139 -6.39 13.07 -5.99
CA GLY A 139 -6.62 13.84 -4.78
C GLY A 139 -6.63 13.00 -3.50
N LYS A 140 -6.67 13.70 -2.36
CA LYS A 140 -6.82 13.09 -1.04
C LYS A 140 -8.15 12.35 -0.95
N SER A 141 -8.14 11.11 -0.43
CA SER A 141 -9.34 10.28 -0.26
C SER A 141 -10.17 10.08 -1.53
N ALA A 142 -9.58 10.27 -2.72
CA ALA A 142 -10.33 10.25 -3.99
C ALA A 142 -11.14 8.96 -4.19
N PHE A 143 -10.60 7.81 -3.77
CA PHE A 143 -11.26 6.50 -3.80
C PHE A 143 -11.30 5.83 -2.42
N PHE A 144 -11.29 6.64 -1.35
CA PHE A 144 -11.35 6.11 0.01
C PHE A 144 -12.60 5.25 0.21
N GLN A 145 -12.41 4.03 0.75
CA GLN A 145 -13.49 3.05 0.97
C GLN A 145 -14.30 2.66 -0.29
N ALA A 146 -13.75 2.86 -1.47
CA ALA A 146 -14.31 2.30 -2.69
C ALA A 146 -14.14 0.77 -2.71
N TYR A 147 -14.88 0.07 -1.83
CA TYR A 147 -14.72 -1.36 -1.55
C TYR A 147 -14.95 -2.28 -2.77
N ALA A 148 -15.56 -1.79 -3.84
CA ALA A 148 -15.74 -2.56 -5.07
C ALA A 148 -14.61 -2.34 -6.08
N LEU A 149 -13.79 -1.27 -5.93
CA LEU A 149 -12.78 -0.86 -6.90
C LEU A 149 -11.62 -1.88 -6.97
N ARG A 150 -11.43 -2.43 -8.18
CA ARG A 150 -10.42 -3.47 -8.46
C ARG A 150 -9.35 -3.03 -9.43
N GLN A 151 -9.68 -2.15 -10.36
CA GLN A 151 -8.79 -1.78 -11.46
C GLN A 151 -8.77 -0.27 -11.71
N VAL A 152 -7.58 0.27 -11.76
CA VAL A 152 -7.27 1.66 -12.13
C VAL A 152 -6.01 1.61 -12.99
N ASN A 153 -5.96 2.35 -14.09
CA ASN A 153 -4.67 2.61 -14.73
C ASN A 153 -4.02 3.84 -14.07
N PHE A 154 -2.70 3.81 -13.96
CA PHE A 154 -1.92 4.97 -13.55
C PHE A 154 -1.22 5.55 -14.79
N PRO A 155 -1.66 6.71 -15.31
CA PRO A 155 -1.03 7.31 -16.49
C PRO A 155 0.40 7.76 -16.21
N SER A 156 1.25 7.77 -17.23
CA SER A 156 2.67 8.13 -17.09
C SER A 156 2.90 9.60 -16.70
N SER A 157 1.88 10.44 -16.86
CA SER A 157 1.86 11.84 -16.43
C SER A 157 1.65 12.02 -14.91
N LEU A 158 1.21 10.97 -14.20
CA LEU A 158 0.90 11.07 -12.78
C LEU A 158 2.14 11.47 -11.96
N ARG A 159 1.98 12.45 -11.07
CA ARG A 159 3.03 12.99 -10.18
C ARG A 159 2.64 12.95 -8.71
N TYR A 160 1.34 12.95 -8.42
CA TYR A 160 0.85 13.04 -7.05
C TYR A 160 -0.25 12.01 -6.75
N LEU A 161 -0.04 11.26 -5.68
CA LEU A 161 -1.03 10.38 -5.05
C LEU A 161 -1.38 10.92 -3.67
N GLY A 162 -2.63 11.31 -3.46
CA GLY A 162 -3.09 11.91 -2.22
C GLY A 162 -3.10 10.93 -1.03
N GLU A 163 -3.13 11.50 0.18
CA GLU A 163 -3.36 10.72 1.39
C GLU A 163 -4.69 9.96 1.29
N TYR A 164 -4.72 8.71 1.73
CA TYR A 164 -5.90 7.83 1.70
C TYR A 164 -6.48 7.59 0.30
N ALA A 165 -5.79 7.93 -0.79
CA ALA A 165 -6.36 7.93 -2.14
C ALA A 165 -7.04 6.61 -2.52
N PHE A 166 -6.46 5.47 -2.16
CA PHE A 166 -7.00 4.12 -2.41
C PHE A 166 -7.20 3.30 -1.13
N ASN A 167 -7.25 3.96 0.03
CA ASN A 167 -7.41 3.25 1.29
C ASN A 167 -8.69 2.40 1.29
N ALA A 168 -8.56 1.14 1.74
CA ALA A 168 -9.64 0.17 1.84
C ALA A 168 -10.35 -0.16 0.51
N THR A 169 -9.65 -0.06 -0.61
CA THR A 169 -10.13 -0.57 -1.90
C THR A 169 -9.83 -2.08 -2.07
N LYS A 170 -10.40 -2.69 -3.11
CA LYS A 170 -10.11 -4.09 -3.49
C LYS A 170 -9.22 -4.16 -4.73
N LEU A 171 -8.24 -3.28 -4.87
CA LEU A 171 -7.33 -3.30 -6.01
C LEU A 171 -6.73 -4.70 -6.23
N GLU A 172 -6.87 -5.20 -7.45
CA GLU A 172 -6.38 -6.51 -7.90
C GLU A 172 -5.35 -6.31 -9.01
N MET A 173 -4.28 -5.59 -8.71
CA MET A 173 -3.19 -5.26 -9.64
C MET A 173 -1.93 -6.02 -9.27
N ASN A 174 -1.39 -6.82 -10.21
CA ASN A 174 -0.14 -7.55 -10.02
C ASN A 174 0.66 -7.60 -11.33
N PRO A 175 1.75 -6.84 -11.46
CA PRO A 175 2.26 -5.89 -10.46
C PRO A 175 1.41 -4.61 -10.34
N LEU A 176 1.41 -4.01 -9.14
CA LEU A 176 1.08 -2.59 -9.01
C LEU A 176 2.31 -1.78 -9.46
N VAL A 177 2.20 -1.08 -10.56
CA VAL A 177 3.27 -0.23 -11.09
C VAL A 177 2.91 1.23 -10.83
N ILE A 178 3.74 1.91 -10.05
CA ILE A 178 3.63 3.37 -9.83
C ILE A 178 4.46 4.07 -10.91
N PRO A 179 3.92 5.08 -11.61
CA PRO A 179 4.61 5.75 -12.71
C PRO A 179 5.83 6.56 -12.27
N GLU A 180 6.79 6.70 -13.19
CA GLU A 180 7.92 7.63 -13.00
C GLU A 180 7.44 9.07 -12.81
N GLY A 181 8.08 9.78 -11.87
CA GLY A 181 7.69 11.12 -11.44
C GLY A 181 6.86 11.19 -10.17
N VAL A 182 6.34 10.06 -9.68
CA VAL A 182 5.74 10.00 -8.34
C VAL A 182 6.87 9.93 -7.30
N GLU A 183 7.11 11.03 -6.60
CA GLU A 183 8.18 11.14 -5.60
C GLU A 183 7.74 10.67 -4.20
N VAL A 184 6.45 10.72 -3.91
CA VAL A 184 5.90 10.42 -2.58
C VAL A 184 4.76 9.43 -2.68
N ILE A 185 4.86 8.32 -1.97
CA ILE A 185 3.71 7.47 -1.66
C ILE A 185 3.10 8.01 -0.38
N SER A 186 1.95 8.66 -0.48
CA SER A 186 1.36 9.41 0.62
C SER A 186 0.88 8.50 1.78
N LYS A 187 0.66 9.14 2.94
CA LYS A 187 0.13 8.50 4.14
C LYS A 187 -1.19 7.76 3.84
N TYR A 188 -1.29 6.49 4.25
CA TYR A 188 -2.43 5.59 4.03
C TYR A 188 -2.85 5.40 2.57
N ALA A 189 -2.04 5.75 1.58
CA ALA A 189 -2.44 5.78 0.17
C ALA A 189 -3.07 4.46 -0.31
N PHE A 190 -2.54 3.31 0.10
CA PHE A 190 -3.02 1.97 -0.25
C PHE A 190 -3.37 1.11 0.97
N ALA A 191 -3.44 1.69 2.18
CA ALA A 191 -3.71 0.89 3.37
C ALA A 191 -5.01 0.09 3.25
N PHE A 192 -5.05 -1.12 3.83
CA PHE A 192 -6.19 -2.02 3.79
C PHE A 192 -6.66 -2.48 2.40
N CYS A 193 -5.79 -2.40 1.39
CA CYS A 193 -6.06 -3.00 0.08
C CYS A 193 -5.84 -4.53 0.14
N TYR A 194 -6.74 -5.26 0.80
CA TYR A 194 -6.60 -6.71 1.08
C TYR A 194 -6.56 -7.61 -0.16
N LYS A 195 -6.80 -7.08 -1.35
CA LYS A 195 -6.70 -7.81 -2.62
C LYS A 195 -5.46 -7.44 -3.42
N LEU A 196 -4.71 -6.44 -2.99
CA LEU A 196 -3.47 -6.02 -3.62
C LEU A 196 -2.35 -7.01 -3.28
N LYS A 197 -2.22 -8.05 -4.12
CA LYS A 197 -1.28 -9.15 -3.92
C LYS A 197 -0.10 -9.05 -4.89
N GLY A 198 1.03 -9.67 -4.50
CA GLY A 198 2.16 -9.82 -5.40
C GLY A 198 3.12 -8.66 -5.37
N LYS A 199 3.57 -8.20 -6.54
CA LYS A 199 4.67 -7.24 -6.64
C LYS A 199 4.18 -5.79 -6.71
N VAL A 200 4.84 -4.91 -5.96
CA VAL A 200 4.77 -3.46 -6.14
C VAL A 200 6.06 -2.98 -6.81
N VAL A 201 5.93 -2.16 -7.82
CA VAL A 201 7.06 -1.53 -8.53
C VAL A 201 6.99 -0.03 -8.29
N LEU A 202 7.93 0.46 -7.47
CA LEU A 202 8.12 1.89 -7.24
C LEU A 202 9.03 2.46 -8.33
N PRO A 203 8.78 3.70 -8.78
CA PRO A 203 9.65 4.38 -9.73
C PRO A 203 10.98 4.78 -9.11
N SER A 204 11.98 5.02 -9.95
CA SER A 204 13.29 5.51 -9.52
C SER A 204 13.23 6.88 -8.82
N THR A 205 12.18 7.64 -9.09
CA THR A 205 11.93 8.98 -8.52
C THR A 205 11.38 8.97 -7.09
N THR A 206 10.95 7.82 -6.55
CA THR A 206 10.35 7.76 -5.20
C THR A 206 11.39 8.09 -4.13
N LYS A 207 11.13 9.16 -3.37
CA LYS A 207 11.95 9.64 -2.25
C LYS A 207 11.39 9.26 -0.88
N SER A 208 10.06 9.15 -0.77
CA SER A 208 9.46 8.84 0.52
C SER A 208 8.23 7.95 0.43
N ILE A 209 8.07 7.11 1.44
CA ILE A 209 6.90 6.28 1.66
C ILE A 209 6.29 6.71 2.99
N GLY A 210 5.05 7.17 2.96
CA GLY A 210 4.35 7.74 4.10
C GLY A 210 3.95 6.70 5.15
N GLU A 211 3.50 7.20 6.30
CA GLU A 211 2.99 6.36 7.39
C GLU A 211 1.81 5.51 6.89
N TRP A 212 1.80 4.22 7.25
CA TRP A 212 0.72 3.27 6.94
C TRP A 212 0.43 3.11 5.44
N ALA A 213 1.35 3.48 4.54
CA ALA A 213 1.08 3.57 3.11
C ALA A 213 0.57 2.27 2.49
N PHE A 214 1.10 1.10 2.89
CA PHE A 214 0.71 -0.24 2.45
C PHE A 214 0.25 -1.13 3.60
N TYR A 215 -0.17 -0.55 4.72
CA TYR A 215 -0.62 -1.31 5.89
C TYR A 215 -1.70 -2.35 5.54
N GLY A 216 -1.48 -3.60 5.93
CA GLY A 216 -2.44 -4.68 5.72
C GLY A 216 -2.62 -5.11 4.26
N CYS A 217 -1.69 -4.73 3.36
CA CYS A 217 -1.70 -5.19 1.97
C CYS A 217 -0.93 -6.50 1.84
N PRO A 218 -1.49 -7.57 1.26
CA PRO A 218 -0.81 -8.85 1.11
C PRO A 218 0.22 -8.85 -0.05
N ILE A 219 1.01 -7.77 -0.17
CA ILE A 219 2.11 -7.66 -1.15
C ILE A 219 3.25 -8.56 -0.75
N THR A 220 3.85 -9.25 -1.72
CA THR A 220 4.91 -10.24 -1.47
C THR A 220 6.30 -9.73 -1.81
N SER A 221 6.40 -8.69 -2.60
CA SER A 221 7.68 -8.05 -2.95
C SER A 221 7.51 -6.60 -3.35
N ILE A 222 8.54 -5.82 -3.11
CA ILE A 222 8.64 -4.42 -3.48
C ILE A 222 10.10 -4.08 -3.76
N ASN A 223 10.36 -3.22 -4.77
CA ASN A 223 11.69 -2.63 -4.95
C ASN A 223 11.76 -1.32 -4.17
N PHE A 224 12.85 -1.10 -3.49
CA PHE A 224 13.17 0.20 -2.90
C PHE A 224 14.24 0.88 -3.77
N PRO A 225 13.94 2.03 -4.42
CA PRO A 225 14.92 2.70 -5.26
C PRO A 225 16.08 3.26 -4.44
N GLU A 226 17.27 3.36 -5.04
CA GLU A 226 18.48 3.84 -4.38
C GLU A 226 18.35 5.28 -3.83
N GLY A 227 17.46 6.08 -4.43
CA GLY A 227 17.16 7.45 -3.98
C GLY A 227 16.13 7.55 -2.86
N LEU A 228 15.63 6.41 -2.31
CA LEU A 228 14.63 6.44 -1.23
C LEU A 228 15.23 7.02 0.05
N GLU A 229 14.66 8.11 0.54
CA GLU A 229 15.16 8.87 1.69
C GLU A 229 14.45 8.47 3.00
N SER A 230 13.17 8.04 2.93
CA SER A 230 12.43 7.73 4.15
C SER A 230 11.31 6.70 3.97
N ILE A 231 11.11 5.90 5.03
CA ILE A 231 9.95 5.01 5.22
C ILE A 231 9.27 5.39 6.54
N GLY A 232 7.98 5.72 6.45
CA GLY A 232 7.16 6.13 7.58
C GLY A 232 6.79 4.98 8.52
N ARG A 233 6.20 5.33 9.66
CA ARG A 233 5.69 4.39 10.65
C ARG A 233 4.71 3.40 10.02
N ASN A 234 4.86 2.10 10.35
CA ASN A 234 3.97 1.03 9.93
C ASN A 234 3.68 0.96 8.42
N ALA A 235 4.57 1.51 7.59
CA ALA A 235 4.33 1.62 6.15
C ALA A 235 4.02 0.26 5.49
N PHE A 236 4.65 -0.81 5.96
CA PHE A 236 4.48 -2.19 5.48
C PHE A 236 4.07 -3.15 6.61
N TRP A 237 3.45 -2.64 7.65
CA TRP A 237 2.96 -3.47 8.74
C TRP A 237 1.88 -4.44 8.24
N GLN A 238 1.98 -5.70 8.62
CA GLN A 238 1.00 -6.74 8.26
C GLN A 238 0.88 -6.96 6.74
N CYS A 239 2.02 -6.93 6.03
CA CYS A 239 2.14 -7.36 4.64
C CYS A 239 2.59 -8.83 4.57
N ASP A 240 2.76 -9.36 3.33
CA ASP A 240 3.25 -10.71 3.06
C ASP A 240 4.66 -10.71 2.43
N LEU A 241 5.47 -9.68 2.72
CA LEU A 241 6.82 -9.55 2.17
C LEU A 241 7.69 -10.75 2.56
N ARG A 242 8.52 -11.22 1.62
CA ARG A 242 9.43 -12.36 1.83
C ARG A 242 10.85 -11.93 2.04
N GLU A 243 11.30 -11.01 1.24
CA GLU A 243 12.64 -10.43 1.32
C GLU A 243 12.55 -8.91 1.18
N VAL A 244 13.41 -8.23 1.90
CA VAL A 244 13.51 -6.77 1.89
C VAL A 244 14.98 -6.37 1.75
N THR A 245 15.28 -5.51 0.78
CA THR A 245 16.59 -4.88 0.63
C THR A 245 16.41 -3.37 0.68
N LEU A 246 17.06 -2.72 1.63
CA LEU A 246 16.92 -1.30 1.92
C LEU A 246 18.15 -0.52 1.47
N PRO A 247 17.98 0.60 0.73
CA PRO A 247 19.10 1.42 0.30
C PRO A 247 19.71 2.20 1.46
N GLY A 248 20.98 2.56 1.33
CA GLY A 248 21.73 3.27 2.36
C GLY A 248 21.28 4.71 2.61
N SER A 249 20.59 5.31 1.65
CA SER A 249 19.97 6.64 1.78
C SER A 249 18.79 6.67 2.76
N CYS A 250 18.14 5.51 2.97
CA CYS A 250 16.88 5.43 3.71
C CYS A 250 17.04 5.78 5.20
N ARG A 251 16.15 6.60 5.71
CA ARG A 251 15.96 6.89 7.13
C ARG A 251 14.59 6.40 7.57
N PHE A 252 14.49 6.03 8.82
CA PHE A 252 13.26 5.46 9.37
C PHE A 252 12.60 6.43 10.34
N SER A 253 11.27 6.39 10.41
CA SER A 253 10.53 7.09 11.46
C SER A 253 10.94 6.57 12.84
N LYS A 254 11.11 7.45 13.80
CA LYS A 254 11.41 7.09 15.20
C LYS A 254 10.37 6.14 15.83
N TRP A 255 9.14 6.24 15.39
CA TRP A 255 8.01 5.45 15.93
C TRP A 255 7.98 4.01 15.42
N GLY A 256 8.91 3.63 14.55
CA GLY A 256 9.16 2.24 14.20
C GLY A 256 8.03 1.52 13.43
N GLY A 257 8.05 0.19 13.56
CA GLY A 257 7.01 -0.67 13.03
C GLY A 257 6.98 -0.84 11.50
N GLN A 258 8.03 -0.43 10.78
CA GLN A 258 7.97 -0.37 9.32
C GLN A 258 7.56 -1.67 8.68
N PHE A 259 8.06 -2.81 9.19
CA PHE A 259 7.85 -4.15 8.61
C PHE A 259 7.30 -5.16 9.62
N GLY A 260 6.72 -4.71 10.73
CA GLY A 260 6.17 -5.62 11.75
C GLY A 260 5.05 -6.51 11.21
N LEU A 261 4.84 -7.68 11.83
CA LEU A 261 3.84 -8.69 11.44
C LEU A 261 3.92 -9.16 9.98
N ASN A 262 5.07 -9.05 9.32
CA ASN A 262 5.31 -9.71 8.04
C ASN A 262 5.66 -11.19 8.31
N TRP A 263 4.64 -12.00 8.48
CA TRP A 263 4.81 -13.41 8.91
C TRP A 263 5.57 -14.28 7.91
N HIS A 264 5.71 -13.84 6.66
CA HIS A 264 6.44 -14.52 5.60
C HIS A 264 7.83 -13.95 5.35
N LEU A 265 8.25 -12.91 6.08
CA LEU A 265 9.56 -12.28 5.91
C LEU A 265 10.66 -13.23 6.38
N GLU A 266 11.54 -13.63 5.45
CA GLU A 266 12.64 -14.57 5.69
C GLU A 266 14.00 -13.87 5.77
N LYS A 267 14.15 -12.76 5.05
CA LYS A 267 15.43 -12.05 4.93
C LYS A 267 15.25 -10.55 4.88
N ILE A 268 16.12 -9.84 5.58
CA ILE A 268 16.27 -8.40 5.46
C ILE A 268 17.74 -8.02 5.28
N THR A 269 18.00 -7.14 4.32
CA THR A 269 19.33 -6.64 4.00
C THR A 269 19.34 -5.11 3.99
N PHE A 270 20.32 -4.53 4.63
CA PHE A 270 20.55 -3.09 4.63
C PHE A 270 21.82 -2.77 3.87
N ALA A 271 21.78 -1.76 2.99
CA ALA A 271 23.01 -1.11 2.53
C ALA A 271 23.57 -0.17 3.60
N ASP A 272 24.85 0.15 3.53
CA ASP A 272 25.50 1.07 4.47
C ASP A 272 24.91 2.49 4.39
N GLY A 273 24.68 3.09 5.55
CA GLY A 273 24.11 4.43 5.68
C GLY A 273 23.28 4.62 6.96
N PRO A 274 22.24 3.83 7.24
CA PRO A 274 21.53 3.91 8.51
C PRO A 274 22.46 3.63 9.69
N THR A 275 22.32 4.43 10.75
CA THR A 275 23.07 4.25 12.01
C THR A 275 22.20 3.70 13.12
N GLU A 276 20.90 3.61 12.87
CA GLU A 276 19.91 3.16 13.85
C GLU A 276 18.84 2.29 13.17
N ILE A 277 18.45 1.20 13.79
CA ILE A 277 17.23 0.45 13.50
C ILE A 277 16.18 0.91 14.51
N PRO A 278 15.02 1.41 14.07
CA PRO A 278 14.02 2.01 14.96
C PRO A 278 13.27 0.95 15.78
N ASN A 279 12.46 1.43 16.72
CA ASN A 279 11.60 0.58 17.56
C ASN A 279 10.64 -0.26 16.70
N ASP A 280 10.28 -1.44 17.15
CA ASP A 280 9.30 -2.35 16.54
C ASP A 280 9.57 -2.73 15.07
N PHE A 281 10.76 -2.53 14.55
CA PHE A 281 11.09 -2.51 13.13
C PHE A 281 10.57 -3.73 12.35
N VAL A 282 10.86 -4.94 12.84
CA VAL A 282 10.40 -6.24 12.29
C VAL A 282 9.73 -7.11 13.36
N THR A 283 9.11 -6.50 14.36
CA THR A 283 8.47 -7.24 15.46
C THR A 283 7.50 -8.29 14.92
N ASN A 284 7.50 -9.49 15.52
CA ASN A 284 6.66 -10.63 15.13
C ASN A 284 6.85 -11.13 13.67
N CYS A 285 8.03 -10.94 13.09
CA CYS A 285 8.40 -11.57 11.82
C CYS A 285 8.87 -13.00 12.06
N VAL A 286 7.93 -13.89 12.35
CA VAL A 286 8.17 -15.24 12.88
C VAL A 286 9.00 -16.16 11.97
N ARG A 287 9.11 -15.85 10.68
CA ARG A 287 9.92 -16.61 9.72
C ARG A 287 11.26 -15.97 9.40
N LEU A 288 11.59 -14.82 10.00
CA LEU A 288 12.86 -14.14 9.73
C LEU A 288 14.03 -15.03 10.17
N ARG A 289 14.92 -15.33 9.22
CA ARG A 289 16.08 -16.24 9.39
C ARG A 289 17.40 -15.55 9.18
N GLU A 290 17.42 -14.47 8.41
CA GLU A 290 18.64 -13.78 8.02
C GLU A 290 18.47 -12.26 8.11
N VAL A 291 19.42 -11.63 8.80
CA VAL A 291 19.53 -10.18 8.90
C VAL A 291 20.95 -9.79 8.52
N ASN A 292 21.07 -9.02 7.43
CA ASN A 292 22.35 -8.46 6.99
C ASN A 292 22.42 -7.00 7.43
N PHE A 293 23.06 -6.75 8.56
CA PHE A 293 23.22 -5.41 9.12
C PHE A 293 24.21 -4.58 8.31
N PRO A 294 23.98 -3.26 8.16
CA PRO A 294 24.96 -2.36 7.58
C PRO A 294 26.15 -2.17 8.55
N HIS A 295 27.35 -1.93 8.01
CA HIS A 295 28.52 -1.65 8.85
C HIS A 295 28.37 -0.38 9.69
N THR A 296 27.47 0.51 9.29
CA THR A 296 27.23 1.82 9.89
C THR A 296 26.32 1.78 11.12
N ILE A 297 25.62 0.65 11.39
CA ILE A 297 24.66 0.57 12.50
C ILE A 297 25.36 0.68 13.87
N LYS A 298 24.75 1.47 14.76
CA LYS A 298 25.21 1.69 16.12
C LYS A 298 24.16 1.35 17.18
N HIS A 299 22.90 1.51 16.81
CA HIS A 299 21.80 1.38 17.76
C HIS A 299 20.67 0.52 17.16
N ILE A 300 20.11 -0.35 17.97
CA ILE A 300 18.89 -1.09 17.69
C ILE A 300 17.86 -0.68 18.74
N GLY A 301 16.70 -0.18 18.27
CA GLY A 301 15.64 0.34 19.12
C GLY A 301 14.86 -0.73 19.87
N ASP A 302 13.88 -0.28 20.67
CA ASP A 302 13.06 -1.14 21.51
C ASP A 302 12.21 -2.09 20.65
N HIS A 303 12.09 -3.36 21.05
CA HIS A 303 11.32 -4.41 20.38
C HIS A 303 11.64 -4.62 18.89
N ALA A 304 12.77 -4.12 18.38
CA ALA A 304 13.06 -4.07 16.95
C ALA A 304 12.99 -5.44 16.27
N PHE A 305 13.41 -6.52 16.96
CA PHE A 305 13.34 -7.92 16.50
C PHE A 305 12.53 -8.81 17.47
N TYR A 306 11.63 -8.20 18.23
CA TYR A 306 10.81 -8.91 19.21
C TYR A 306 10.02 -10.04 18.55
N LEU A 307 10.10 -11.27 19.12
CA LEU A 307 9.45 -12.49 18.60
C LEU A 307 9.81 -12.87 17.14
N CYS A 308 11.03 -12.56 16.68
CA CYS A 308 11.57 -13.12 15.44
C CYS A 308 12.10 -14.54 15.72
N ILE A 309 11.21 -15.45 16.01
CA ILE A 309 11.50 -16.78 16.61
C ILE A 309 12.33 -17.72 15.76
N SER A 310 12.53 -17.46 14.46
CA SER A 310 13.29 -18.32 13.52
C SER A 310 14.73 -17.89 13.32
N LEU A 311 15.18 -16.79 13.91
CA LEU A 311 16.58 -16.35 13.84
C LEU A 311 17.47 -17.31 14.64
N LYS A 312 18.50 -17.89 13.95
CA LYS A 312 19.43 -18.83 14.57
C LYS A 312 20.76 -18.22 14.97
N ARG A 313 21.18 -17.20 14.28
CA ARG A 313 22.46 -16.52 14.48
C ARG A 313 22.31 -15.03 14.25
N LEU A 314 22.93 -14.23 15.10
CA LEU A 314 23.08 -12.79 14.94
C LEU A 314 24.55 -12.39 15.12
N GLU A 315 25.05 -11.68 14.13
CA GLU A 315 26.38 -11.05 14.17
C GLU A 315 26.21 -9.57 13.96
N PHE A 316 26.61 -8.80 14.94
CA PHE A 316 26.57 -7.34 14.85
C PHE A 316 27.86 -6.80 14.26
N PRO A 317 27.78 -5.68 13.48
CA PRO A 317 28.98 -5.01 12.99
C PRO A 317 29.82 -4.44 14.14
N LEU A 318 31.11 -4.25 13.87
CA LEU A 318 32.08 -3.81 14.89
C LEU A 318 31.76 -2.45 15.54
N GLY A 319 30.93 -1.64 14.91
CA GLY A 319 30.52 -0.31 15.42
C GLY A 319 29.29 -0.29 16.32
N MET A 320 28.61 -1.44 16.49
CA MET A 320 27.37 -1.56 17.27
C MET A 320 27.57 -1.21 18.74
N GLN A 321 26.71 -0.36 19.32
CA GLN A 321 26.88 0.20 20.66
C GLN A 321 25.78 -0.14 21.66
N SER A 322 24.50 -0.22 21.19
CA SER A 322 23.40 -0.43 22.13
C SER A 322 22.22 -1.20 21.56
N LEU A 323 21.55 -1.93 22.43
CA LEU A 323 20.23 -2.53 22.24
C LEU A 323 19.22 -1.82 23.12
N GLY A 324 18.02 -1.59 22.58
CA GLY A 324 16.87 -1.06 23.31
C GLY A 324 16.17 -2.12 24.18
N GLU A 325 15.08 -1.71 24.83
CA GLU A 325 14.23 -2.60 25.63
C GLU A 325 13.66 -3.74 24.76
N GLU A 326 13.74 -4.96 25.25
CA GLU A 326 13.24 -6.18 24.58
C GLU A 326 13.62 -6.29 23.08
N ALA A 327 14.69 -5.63 22.67
CA ALA A 327 15.08 -5.52 21.25
C ALA A 327 15.24 -6.88 20.56
N LEU A 328 15.72 -7.89 21.26
CA LEU A 328 15.93 -9.26 20.80
C LEU A 328 15.15 -10.28 21.64
N ALA A 329 14.13 -9.86 22.38
CA ALA A 329 13.41 -10.78 23.25
C ALA A 329 12.56 -11.77 22.42
N GLY A 330 12.51 -13.01 22.88
CA GLY A 330 11.73 -14.07 22.25
C GLY A 330 12.32 -14.62 20.95
N LEU A 331 13.65 -14.57 20.78
CA LEU A 331 14.34 -15.25 19.67
C LEU A 331 14.54 -16.73 20.02
N ASP A 332 13.45 -17.50 20.00
CA ASP A 332 13.44 -18.89 20.53
C ASP A 332 14.49 -19.81 19.90
N SER A 333 14.73 -19.69 18.58
CA SER A 333 15.69 -20.53 17.84
C SER A 333 17.12 -20.00 17.85
N LEU A 334 17.42 -18.91 18.56
CA LEU A 334 18.76 -18.31 18.56
C LEU A 334 19.76 -19.24 19.24
N GLU A 335 20.71 -19.72 18.46
CA GLU A 335 21.75 -20.64 18.90
C GLU A 335 23.07 -19.93 19.25
N CYS A 336 23.37 -18.85 18.54
CA CYS A 336 24.62 -18.12 18.69
C CYS A 336 24.41 -16.62 18.49
N ILE A 337 25.04 -15.82 19.36
CA ILE A 337 25.09 -14.35 19.22
C ILE A 337 26.50 -13.84 19.51
N VAL A 338 26.92 -12.83 18.76
CA VAL A 338 28.24 -12.21 18.91
C VAL A 338 28.06 -10.71 19.15
N PHE A 339 28.45 -10.25 20.33
CA PHE A 339 28.49 -8.84 20.68
C PHE A 339 29.88 -8.26 20.38
N PRO A 340 29.99 -7.16 19.63
CA PRO A 340 31.29 -6.56 19.32
C PRO A 340 31.91 -5.84 20.49
N ALA A 341 33.19 -5.53 20.39
CA ALA A 341 33.95 -4.80 21.42
C ALA A 341 33.41 -3.38 21.69
N SER A 342 32.67 -2.82 20.78
CA SER A 342 32.05 -1.50 20.90
C SER A 342 30.74 -1.47 21.70
N MET A 343 30.21 -2.61 22.13
CA MET A 343 28.95 -2.69 22.87
C MET A 343 29.07 -1.97 24.22
N LYS A 344 28.14 -1.05 24.50
CA LYS A 344 28.12 -0.18 25.67
C LYS A 344 26.95 -0.44 26.61
N SER A 345 25.76 -0.72 26.01
CA SER A 345 24.53 -0.87 26.79
C SER A 345 23.57 -1.89 26.21
N LEU A 346 22.87 -2.55 27.12
CA LEU A 346 21.79 -3.48 26.85
C LEU A 346 20.55 -2.98 27.61
N GLY A 347 19.48 -2.65 26.90
CA GLY A 347 18.22 -2.23 27.51
C GLY A 347 17.52 -3.34 28.27
N THR A 348 16.53 -2.98 29.06
CA THR A 348 15.74 -3.90 29.88
C THR A 348 15.28 -5.10 29.09
N LYS A 349 15.54 -6.31 29.54
CA LYS A 349 15.15 -7.57 28.87
C LYS A 349 15.52 -7.68 27.38
N SER A 350 16.50 -6.90 26.93
CA SER A 350 16.89 -6.90 25.50
C SER A 350 17.27 -8.28 24.97
N CYS A 351 17.72 -9.18 25.84
CA CYS A 351 18.15 -10.56 25.56
C CYS A 351 17.28 -11.60 26.28
N ALA A 352 16.02 -11.30 26.56
CA ALA A 352 15.15 -12.20 27.32
C ALA A 352 14.48 -13.27 26.42
N TYR A 353 14.04 -14.35 27.08
CA TYR A 353 13.21 -15.40 26.49
C TYR A 353 13.87 -16.16 25.33
N TRP A 354 15.18 -16.40 25.38
CA TRP A 354 15.88 -17.27 24.45
C TRP A 354 15.85 -18.71 24.97
N ARG A 355 15.40 -19.65 24.13
CA ARG A 355 15.27 -21.06 24.55
C ARG A 355 16.43 -21.92 24.09
N ASP A 356 16.93 -21.73 22.89
CA ASP A 356 17.90 -22.63 22.24
C ASP A 356 19.34 -22.10 22.23
N ILE A 357 19.62 -21.03 22.98
CA ILE A 357 20.94 -20.39 23.01
C ILE A 357 22.04 -21.36 23.51
N LYS A 358 23.08 -21.51 22.69
CA LYS A 358 24.24 -22.37 23.00
C LYS A 358 25.49 -21.56 23.25
N GLU A 359 25.66 -20.47 22.53
CA GLU A 359 26.91 -19.71 22.52
C GLU A 359 26.62 -18.20 22.52
N ILE A 360 27.24 -17.51 23.48
CA ILE A 360 27.24 -16.05 23.60
C ILE A 360 28.68 -15.59 23.58
N TYR A 361 29.08 -14.86 22.57
CA TYR A 361 30.39 -14.22 22.49
C TYR A 361 30.25 -12.74 22.77
N CYS A 362 31.07 -12.21 23.65
CA CYS A 362 31.16 -10.77 23.90
C CYS A 362 32.61 -10.34 23.84
N ALA A 363 32.95 -9.52 22.89
CA ALA A 363 34.30 -9.00 22.68
C ALA A 363 34.57 -7.70 23.49
N ALA A 364 33.56 -7.17 24.20
CA ALA A 364 33.73 -5.96 25.01
C ALA A 364 34.70 -6.22 26.16
N MET A 365 35.68 -5.32 26.33
CA MET A 365 36.65 -5.41 27.41
C MET A 365 36.07 -5.03 28.79
N GLU A 366 35.07 -4.15 28.76
CA GLU A 366 34.25 -3.80 29.93
C GLU A 366 32.83 -4.32 29.70
N PRO A 367 32.17 -4.91 30.68
CA PRO A 367 30.81 -5.38 30.54
C PRO A 367 29.89 -4.24 30.13
N PRO A 368 28.98 -4.45 29.12
CA PRO A 368 27.95 -3.47 28.81
C PRO A 368 27.09 -3.13 30.04
N VAL A 369 26.71 -1.88 30.16
CA VAL A 369 25.74 -1.46 31.17
C VAL A 369 24.40 -2.11 30.87
N CYS A 370 23.83 -2.82 31.84
CA CYS A 370 22.50 -3.38 31.73
C CYS A 370 21.51 -2.51 32.50
N ASP A 371 20.40 -2.11 31.88
CA ASP A 371 19.34 -1.45 32.61
C ASP A 371 18.73 -2.43 33.64
N PRO A 372 18.47 -1.97 34.89
CA PRO A 372 17.89 -2.84 35.89
C PRO A 372 16.48 -3.30 35.45
N THR A 373 16.21 -4.58 35.66
CA THR A 373 14.89 -5.21 35.39
C THR A 373 13.82 -4.77 36.36
#